data_c53777edbd66d21fcf2010b9dffb9755
#
_entry.id   c53777edbd66d21fcf2010b9dffb9755
#
_cell.length_a   1.000
_cell.length_b   1.000
_cell.length_c   1.000
_cell.angle_alpha   90.00
_cell.angle_beta   90.00
_cell.angle_gamma   90.00
#
_symmetry.space_group_name_H-M   'P 1'
#
loop_
_entity.id
_entity.type
_entity.pdbx_description
1 polymer ?
#
loop_
_entity_poly.entity_id
_entity_poly.type
_entity_poly.pdbx_seq_one_letter_code
_entity_poly.pdbx_strand_id
1 'polypeptide(L)'
;MKTPMIKLVALAVLFTIGSCDSDEKTETPGPEEQESITISEVQFVNEFILPAATVFENTTVGGLSGIDYANNTWYMISDAPNAPHFYTAAIALNQDGISAVTITSVNNFKDATGTPLETGITDPEAIRFADGNVLWTSEGNMNNLIDPSVRIAALDGTIRNEITLPERYKATESSAFGPRHNGVFEGLSLSYDGNGYWVSMELPLKQDGEEPTLKDTEAPVRIAYIDKATNTFGKEIAYELDAVARPALLGTTFELNGVVEILSYGENKFLVVERSFSTGYADGGNTVKIYKVDATNATDVSTLETLKGATYTKATKTLLFDFEIVRDQLTENMVDNIEGITFGPILENGNRSLVLVADNNFSAFIPQLNQFILLEILN
;
A
#
# COMPACT_ATOMS: atom_id res chain seq x y z
N MET A 1 79.51 -49.04 -21.12
CA MET A 1 79.02 -47.76 -20.62
C MET A 1 78.04 -48.10 -19.49
N LYS A 2 78.30 -47.63 -18.27
CA LYS A 2 77.62 -48.09 -17.02
C LYS A 2 76.40 -47.18 -16.73
N THR A 3 75.26 -47.78 -16.58
CA THR A 3 74.01 -47.13 -16.08
C THR A 3 73.99 -47.22 -14.58
N PRO A 4 73.71 -46.17 -13.82
CA PRO A 4 73.52 -46.26 -12.37
C PRO A 4 72.05 -46.57 -12.01
N MET A 5 71.87 -47.54 -11.13
CA MET A 5 70.63 -47.95 -10.48
C MET A 5 70.27 -46.94 -9.40
N ILE A 6 69.06 -46.36 -9.47
CA ILE A 6 68.48 -45.56 -8.39
C ILE A 6 67.68 -46.49 -7.47
N LYS A 7 68.01 -46.48 -6.18
CA LYS A 7 67.29 -47.22 -5.14
C LYS A 7 66.06 -46.45 -4.72
N LEU A 8 64.91 -47.06 -4.80
CA LEU A 8 63.62 -46.57 -4.31
C LEU A 8 63.53 -46.90 -2.80
N VAL A 9 63.45 -45.89 -1.96
CA VAL A 9 63.16 -46.03 -0.53
C VAL A 9 61.65 -45.84 -0.34
N ALA A 10 60.96 -46.91 0.06
CA ALA A 10 59.56 -46.86 0.43
C ALA A 10 59.40 -46.35 1.87
N LEU A 11 58.76 -45.23 2.05
CA LEU A 11 58.37 -44.67 3.34
C LEU A 11 56.91 -45.06 3.60
N ALA A 12 56.68 -45.97 4.54
CA ALA A 12 55.37 -46.36 4.99
C ALA A 12 54.83 -45.29 5.96
N VAL A 13 53.77 -44.57 5.57
CA VAL A 13 53.02 -43.68 6.44
C VAL A 13 51.81 -44.43 6.97
N LEU A 14 51.78 -44.67 8.30
CA LEU A 14 50.60 -45.17 8.98
C LEU A 14 49.55 -44.05 9.04
N PHE A 15 48.40 -44.23 8.39
CA PHE A 15 47.22 -43.46 8.60
C PHE A 15 46.42 -44.04 9.77
N THR A 16 46.35 -43.30 10.88
CA THR A 16 45.37 -43.56 11.94
C THR A 16 44.05 -42.90 11.52
N ILE A 17 43.02 -43.71 11.30
CA ILE A 17 41.68 -43.26 11.06
C ILE A 17 41.08 -42.78 12.39
N GLY A 18 41.10 -41.49 12.65
CA GLY A 18 40.27 -40.85 13.67
C GLY A 18 38.92 -40.51 13.05
N SER A 19 37.89 -41.28 13.40
CA SER A 19 36.49 -40.91 13.12
C SER A 19 36.15 -39.75 14.05
N CYS A 20 35.98 -38.53 13.48
CA CYS A 20 35.22 -37.45 14.11
C CYS A 20 33.94 -37.33 13.32
N ASP A 21 32.85 -37.83 13.91
CA ASP A 21 31.51 -37.43 13.56
C ASP A 21 31.36 -35.95 13.97
N SER A 22 31.46 -35.04 13.02
CA SER A 22 30.99 -33.68 13.16
C SER A 22 29.66 -33.58 12.38
N ASP A 23 28.57 -33.72 13.11
CA ASP A 23 27.26 -33.22 12.65
C ASP A 23 27.42 -31.73 12.36
N GLU A 24 27.75 -31.36 11.10
CA GLU A 24 27.51 -30.04 10.59
C GLU A 24 25.97 -29.87 10.53
N LYS A 25 25.40 -29.31 11.60
CA LYS A 25 24.11 -28.67 11.51
C LYS A 25 24.26 -27.55 10.48
N THR A 26 23.74 -27.76 9.26
CA THR A 26 23.40 -26.69 8.36
C THR A 26 22.31 -25.87 9.06
N GLU A 27 22.73 -24.82 9.77
CA GLU A 27 21.82 -23.77 10.21
C GLU A 27 21.23 -23.16 8.93
N THR A 28 19.96 -23.43 8.68
CA THR A 28 19.16 -22.66 7.73
C THR A 28 19.25 -21.21 8.21
N PRO A 29 19.64 -20.23 7.36
CA PRO A 29 19.57 -18.82 7.76
C PRO A 29 18.16 -18.55 8.24
N GLY A 30 18.04 -18.09 9.47
CA GLY A 30 16.79 -17.56 9.98
C GLY A 30 16.34 -16.40 9.06
N PRO A 31 15.05 -16.03 9.07
CA PRO A 31 14.59 -14.85 8.37
C PRO A 31 15.52 -13.70 8.72
N GLU A 32 16.06 -13.01 7.71
CA GLU A 32 16.79 -11.78 7.94
C GLU A 32 15.87 -10.85 8.72
N GLU A 33 16.25 -10.45 9.93
CA GLU A 33 15.54 -9.43 10.69
C GLU A 33 15.52 -8.17 9.81
N GLN A 34 14.35 -7.80 9.35
CA GLN A 34 14.16 -6.59 8.57
C GLN A 34 14.47 -5.40 9.48
N GLU A 35 15.54 -4.64 9.17
CA GLU A 35 15.94 -3.50 9.99
C GLU A 35 14.78 -2.52 10.10
N SER A 36 14.40 -2.16 11.34
CA SER A 36 13.33 -1.20 11.59
C SER A 36 13.70 0.15 10.99
N ILE A 37 12.82 0.66 10.11
CA ILE A 37 13.00 1.99 9.53
C ILE A 37 12.72 3.01 10.63
N THR A 38 13.73 3.84 10.96
CA THR A 38 13.51 5.01 11.81
C THR A 38 13.00 6.14 10.93
N ILE A 39 11.91 6.77 11.33
CA ILE A 39 11.33 7.92 10.62
C ILE A 39 11.21 9.04 11.66
N SER A 40 12.14 10.01 11.63
CA SER A 40 12.08 11.19 12.50
C SER A 40 11.25 12.28 11.83
N GLU A 41 11.54 12.56 10.58
CA GLU A 41 10.95 13.62 9.77
C GLU A 41 10.92 13.18 8.30
N VAL A 42 10.08 13.81 7.48
CA VAL A 42 10.15 13.71 6.02
C VAL A 42 10.25 15.10 5.42
N GLN A 43 11.00 15.21 4.34
CA GLN A 43 11.19 16.43 3.60
C GLN A 43 10.66 16.27 2.17
N PHE A 44 9.92 17.28 1.68
CA PHE A 44 9.54 17.36 0.28
C PHE A 44 10.77 17.61 -0.59
N VAL A 45 10.92 16.82 -1.64
CA VAL A 45 12.03 16.97 -2.62
C VAL A 45 11.51 17.61 -3.89
N ASN A 46 10.57 16.94 -4.57
CA ASN A 46 9.94 17.50 -5.78
C ASN A 46 8.62 16.80 -6.11
N GLU A 47 7.96 17.39 -7.07
CA GLU A 47 6.82 16.85 -7.82
C GLU A 47 7.22 16.50 -9.23
N PHE A 48 6.62 15.46 -9.80
CA PHE A 48 6.67 15.13 -11.22
C PHE A 48 5.24 14.91 -11.74
N ILE A 49 4.86 15.60 -12.80
CA ILE A 49 3.55 15.42 -13.45
C ILE A 49 3.71 14.57 -14.70
N LEU A 50 3.10 13.39 -14.70
CA LEU A 50 2.98 12.58 -15.90
C LEU A 50 1.86 13.17 -16.79
N PRO A 51 2.10 13.51 -18.05
CA PRO A 51 1.09 14.13 -18.89
C PRO A 51 -0.20 13.30 -18.96
N ALA A 52 -1.35 13.93 -18.79
CA ALA A 52 -2.67 13.25 -18.81
C ALA A 52 -2.96 12.52 -20.14
N ALA A 53 -2.34 12.94 -21.24
CA ALA A 53 -2.45 12.29 -22.55
C ALA A 53 -1.45 11.11 -22.74
N THR A 54 -0.77 10.67 -21.66
CA THR A 54 0.14 9.54 -21.75
C THR A 54 -0.63 8.26 -22.06
N VAL A 55 -0.20 7.55 -23.10
CA VAL A 55 -0.82 6.29 -23.54
C VAL A 55 0.28 5.22 -23.66
N PHE A 56 0.00 4.05 -23.13
CA PHE A 56 0.83 2.87 -23.26
C PHE A 56 -0.02 1.69 -23.78
N GLU A 57 0.39 1.05 -24.88
CA GLU A 57 -0.33 -0.06 -25.52
C GLU A 57 -1.85 0.15 -25.68
N ASN A 58 -2.25 1.35 -26.16
CA ASN A 58 -3.62 1.80 -26.31
C ASN A 58 -4.40 2.01 -24.99
N THR A 59 -3.74 1.99 -23.84
CA THR A 59 -4.34 2.29 -22.54
C THR A 59 -3.90 3.68 -22.10
N THR A 60 -4.86 4.55 -21.76
CA THR A 60 -4.56 5.85 -21.14
C THR A 60 -4.03 5.61 -19.74
N VAL A 61 -2.88 6.18 -19.41
CA VAL A 61 -2.27 6.07 -18.08
C VAL A 61 -2.94 7.07 -17.14
N GLY A 62 -3.61 6.57 -16.13
CA GLY A 62 -4.34 7.37 -15.15
C GLY A 62 -5.06 6.47 -14.15
N GLY A 63 -5.85 7.07 -13.25
CA GLY A 63 -6.52 6.33 -12.19
C GLY A 63 -5.53 5.64 -11.26
N LEU A 64 -4.39 6.27 -10.95
CA LEU A 64 -3.31 5.63 -10.20
C LEU A 64 -3.56 5.73 -8.70
N SER A 65 -4.35 4.80 -8.15
CA SER A 65 -4.72 4.76 -6.74
C SER A 65 -3.69 4.10 -5.83
N GLY A 66 -2.83 3.22 -6.35
CA GLY A 66 -1.79 2.57 -5.54
C GLY A 66 -0.45 2.44 -6.24
N ILE A 67 0.63 2.43 -5.45
CA ILE A 67 2.01 2.29 -5.93
C ILE A 67 2.83 1.40 -4.99
N ASP A 68 3.70 0.58 -5.57
CA ASP A 68 4.71 -0.19 -4.83
C ASP A 68 6.05 -0.23 -5.56
N TYR A 69 7.13 -0.46 -4.82
CA TYR A 69 8.48 -0.61 -5.37
C TYR A 69 9.16 -1.86 -4.83
N ALA A 70 9.43 -2.77 -5.73
CA ALA A 70 10.13 -4.01 -5.40
C ALA A 70 11.02 -4.46 -6.56
N ASN A 71 12.19 -5.03 -6.25
CA ASN A 71 13.11 -5.60 -7.25
C ASN A 71 13.45 -4.62 -8.40
N ASN A 72 13.68 -3.35 -8.09
CA ASN A 72 13.95 -2.26 -9.03
C ASN A 72 12.82 -2.03 -10.06
N THR A 73 11.61 -2.41 -9.74
CA THR A 73 10.41 -2.22 -10.56
C THR A 73 9.34 -1.51 -9.75
N TRP A 74 8.68 -0.54 -10.35
CA TRP A 74 7.51 0.11 -9.78
C TRP A 74 6.25 -0.58 -10.30
N TYR A 75 5.32 -0.84 -9.41
CA TYR A 75 4.00 -1.40 -9.69
C TYR A 75 2.97 -0.34 -9.35
N MET A 76 2.06 -0.04 -10.25
CA MET A 76 1.02 0.97 -10.05
C MET A 76 -0.31 0.39 -10.48
N ILE A 77 -1.30 0.42 -9.61
CA ILE A 77 -2.65 -0.04 -9.93
C ILE A 77 -3.49 1.12 -10.43
N SER A 78 -4.42 0.82 -11.33
CA SER A 78 -5.39 1.78 -11.83
C SER A 78 -6.79 1.42 -11.34
N ASP A 79 -7.51 2.39 -10.83
CA ASP A 79 -8.91 2.29 -10.38
C ASP A 79 -9.92 2.09 -11.52
N ALA A 80 -9.45 1.85 -12.75
CA ALA A 80 -10.27 1.69 -13.94
C ALA A 80 -11.25 0.51 -13.84
N PRO A 81 -12.54 0.70 -13.47
CA PRO A 81 -13.46 -0.41 -13.19
C PRO A 81 -13.90 -1.15 -14.44
N ASN A 82 -13.70 -0.55 -15.61
CA ASN A 82 -14.10 -1.13 -16.90
C ASN A 82 -13.05 -2.06 -17.50
N ALA A 83 -11.81 -1.93 -17.05
CA ALA A 83 -10.68 -2.74 -17.50
C ALA A 83 -9.62 -2.78 -16.39
N PRO A 84 -9.88 -3.47 -15.27
CA PRO A 84 -9.01 -3.47 -14.12
C PRO A 84 -7.61 -3.99 -14.48
N HIS A 85 -6.58 -3.21 -14.17
CA HIS A 85 -5.21 -3.50 -14.55
C HIS A 85 -4.19 -2.84 -13.62
N PHE A 86 -2.95 -3.25 -13.75
CA PHE A 86 -1.82 -2.55 -13.16
C PHE A 86 -0.72 -2.32 -14.20
N TYR A 87 0.08 -1.31 -13.96
CA TYR A 87 1.27 -1.01 -14.73
C TYR A 87 2.52 -1.47 -14.01
N THR A 88 3.57 -1.82 -14.77
CA THR A 88 4.93 -1.72 -14.28
C THR A 88 5.59 -0.48 -14.88
N ALA A 89 6.52 0.12 -14.13
CA ALA A 89 7.22 1.31 -14.57
C ALA A 89 8.68 1.34 -14.09
N ALA A 90 9.48 2.17 -14.76
CA ALA A 90 10.75 2.64 -14.28
C ALA A 90 10.59 4.12 -13.92
N ILE A 91 10.90 4.49 -12.67
CA ILE A 91 10.94 5.88 -12.22
C ILE A 91 12.38 6.26 -11.98
N ALA A 92 12.88 7.22 -12.78
CA ALA A 92 14.20 7.79 -12.60
C ALA A 92 14.13 8.86 -11.51
N LEU A 93 14.68 8.56 -10.35
CA LEU A 93 14.74 9.47 -9.21
C LEU A 93 16.12 9.47 -8.55
N ASN A 94 16.46 10.58 -7.94
CA ASN A 94 17.64 10.76 -7.11
C ASN A 94 17.34 11.79 -6.01
N GLN A 95 18.37 12.27 -5.33
CA GLN A 95 18.25 13.30 -4.28
C GLN A 95 17.73 14.66 -4.77
N ASP A 96 17.76 14.94 -6.07
CA ASP A 96 17.28 16.19 -6.66
C ASP A 96 15.82 16.06 -7.13
N GLY A 97 15.27 14.83 -7.17
CA GLY A 97 13.87 14.60 -7.52
C GLY A 97 13.62 13.44 -8.49
N ILE A 98 12.33 13.28 -8.80
CA ILE A 98 11.85 12.43 -9.90
C ILE A 98 12.07 13.21 -11.21
N SER A 99 12.77 12.61 -12.16
CA SER A 99 13.06 13.22 -13.46
C SER A 99 12.31 12.57 -14.63
N ALA A 100 11.86 11.32 -14.47
CA ALA A 100 11.07 10.62 -15.47
C ALA A 100 10.25 9.48 -14.85
N VAL A 101 9.06 9.25 -15.41
CA VAL A 101 8.24 8.06 -15.19
C VAL A 101 8.00 7.40 -16.54
N THR A 102 8.45 6.16 -16.70
CA THR A 102 8.33 5.39 -17.96
C THR A 102 7.56 4.12 -17.71
N ILE A 103 6.38 3.99 -18.29
CA ILE A 103 5.59 2.76 -18.23
C ILE A 103 6.30 1.68 -19.04
N THR A 104 6.42 0.48 -18.48
CA THR A 104 7.12 -0.66 -19.09
C THR A 104 6.18 -1.82 -19.45
N SER A 105 5.04 -1.96 -18.77
CA SER A 105 3.97 -2.88 -19.15
C SER A 105 2.61 -2.42 -18.66
N VAL A 106 1.54 -2.93 -19.27
CA VAL A 106 0.17 -2.92 -18.75
C VAL A 106 -0.31 -4.37 -18.62
N ASN A 107 -0.86 -4.74 -17.47
CA ASN A 107 -1.24 -6.10 -17.13
C ASN A 107 -2.69 -6.12 -16.66
N ASN A 108 -3.61 -6.54 -17.55
CA ASN A 108 -5.02 -6.64 -17.20
C ASN A 108 -5.27 -7.79 -16.24
N PHE A 109 -6.09 -7.55 -15.20
CA PHE A 109 -6.50 -8.63 -14.31
C PHE A 109 -7.42 -9.61 -15.01
N LYS A 110 -7.21 -10.90 -14.72
CA LYS A 110 -7.88 -12.04 -15.35
C LYS A 110 -8.28 -13.03 -14.27
N ASP A 111 -9.36 -13.74 -14.52
CA ASP A 111 -9.73 -14.88 -13.69
C ASP A 111 -8.70 -16.02 -13.77
N ALA A 112 -8.90 -17.08 -12.99
CA ALA A 112 -8.00 -18.24 -12.96
C ALA A 112 -7.93 -19.01 -14.29
N THR A 113 -8.85 -18.77 -15.22
CA THR A 113 -8.86 -19.36 -16.58
C THR A 113 -8.13 -18.49 -17.60
N GLY A 114 -7.71 -17.27 -17.23
CA GLY A 114 -7.06 -16.30 -18.09
C GLY A 114 -8.04 -15.39 -18.85
N THR A 115 -9.32 -15.42 -18.48
CA THR A 115 -10.34 -14.52 -19.04
C THR A 115 -10.26 -13.15 -18.33
N PRO A 116 -10.23 -12.01 -19.04
CA PRO A 116 -10.29 -10.69 -18.40
C PRO A 116 -11.49 -10.57 -17.46
N LEU A 117 -11.31 -9.87 -16.35
CA LEU A 117 -12.40 -9.60 -15.41
C LEU A 117 -13.50 -8.79 -16.10
N GLU A 118 -14.74 -9.05 -15.70
CA GLU A 118 -15.90 -8.33 -16.23
C GLU A 118 -15.89 -6.86 -15.78
N THR A 119 -16.43 -6.00 -16.62
CA THR A 119 -16.58 -4.57 -16.35
C THR A 119 -17.48 -4.31 -15.14
N GLY A 120 -17.03 -3.45 -14.22
CA GLY A 120 -17.83 -2.95 -13.10
C GLY A 120 -18.03 -3.93 -11.94
N ILE A 121 -17.28 -5.05 -11.92
CA ILE A 121 -17.27 -5.98 -10.78
C ILE A 121 -16.09 -5.77 -9.81
N THR A 122 -15.18 -4.88 -10.17
CA THR A 122 -14.02 -4.51 -9.34
C THR A 122 -13.83 -3.00 -9.40
N ASP A 123 -13.27 -2.48 -8.34
CA ASP A 123 -12.83 -1.10 -8.20
C ASP A 123 -11.45 -1.16 -7.50
N PRO A 124 -10.35 -1.27 -8.29
CA PRO A 124 -9.03 -1.54 -7.73
C PRO A 124 -8.44 -0.32 -7.04
N GLU A 125 -7.86 -0.49 -5.84
CA GLU A 125 -7.35 0.63 -5.05
C GLU A 125 -5.87 0.49 -4.72
N ALA A 126 -5.45 -0.50 -3.96
CA ALA A 126 -4.07 -0.64 -3.53
C ALA A 126 -3.36 -1.84 -4.17
N ILE A 127 -2.03 -1.76 -4.27
CA ILE A 127 -1.18 -2.82 -4.81
C ILE A 127 0.10 -2.99 -3.99
N ARG A 128 0.51 -4.25 -3.76
CA ARG A 128 1.84 -4.60 -3.21
C ARG A 128 2.43 -5.79 -3.95
N PHE A 129 3.72 -5.76 -4.20
CA PHE A 129 4.45 -6.92 -4.70
C PHE A 129 4.82 -7.85 -3.55
N ALA A 130 4.45 -9.14 -3.66
CA ALA A 130 4.77 -10.15 -2.67
C ALA A 130 5.06 -11.50 -3.33
N ASP A 131 6.21 -12.11 -3.02
CA ASP A 131 6.58 -13.47 -3.45
C ASP A 131 6.41 -13.75 -4.94
N GLY A 132 6.78 -12.78 -5.79
CA GLY A 132 6.66 -12.92 -7.25
C GLY A 132 5.23 -12.75 -7.78
N ASN A 133 4.31 -12.25 -6.96
CA ASN A 133 2.93 -11.92 -7.31
C ASN A 133 2.63 -10.47 -6.95
N VAL A 134 1.48 -9.98 -7.38
CA VAL A 134 0.87 -8.75 -6.88
C VAL A 134 -0.31 -9.09 -5.99
N LEU A 135 -0.34 -8.47 -4.82
CA LEU A 135 -1.49 -8.41 -3.92
C LEU A 135 -2.20 -7.10 -4.19
N TRP A 136 -3.54 -7.11 -4.28
CA TRP A 136 -4.31 -5.91 -4.56
C TRP A 136 -5.67 -5.94 -3.89
N THR A 137 -6.22 -4.77 -3.65
CA THR A 137 -7.55 -4.57 -3.09
C THR A 137 -8.55 -4.12 -4.14
N SER A 138 -9.81 -4.34 -3.88
CA SER A 138 -10.93 -3.78 -4.60
C SER A 138 -12.02 -3.42 -3.62
N GLU A 139 -12.62 -2.23 -3.80
CA GLU A 139 -13.79 -1.81 -3.01
C GLU A 139 -15.06 -2.61 -3.33
N GLY A 140 -15.13 -3.26 -4.49
CA GLY A 140 -16.36 -3.87 -4.97
C GLY A 140 -17.40 -2.81 -5.32
N ASN A 141 -18.69 -3.11 -5.07
CA ASN A 141 -19.76 -2.13 -5.27
C ASN A 141 -20.92 -2.39 -4.33
N MET A 142 -21.01 -1.63 -3.26
CA MET A 142 -22.02 -1.85 -2.21
C MET A 142 -23.45 -1.64 -2.74
N ASN A 143 -23.66 -0.74 -3.71
CA ASN A 143 -24.98 -0.49 -4.28
C ASN A 143 -25.48 -1.66 -5.14
N ASN A 144 -24.56 -2.44 -5.70
CA ASN A 144 -24.85 -3.62 -6.51
C ASN A 144 -24.64 -4.94 -5.74
N LEU A 145 -24.37 -4.88 -4.43
CA LEU A 145 -24.07 -6.03 -3.57
C LEU A 145 -22.88 -6.87 -4.07
N ILE A 146 -21.87 -6.18 -4.62
CA ILE A 146 -20.61 -6.79 -5.01
C ILE A 146 -19.62 -6.60 -3.85
N ASP A 147 -19.16 -7.72 -3.29
CA ASP A 147 -18.23 -7.72 -2.18
C ASP A 147 -16.90 -7.04 -2.54
N PRO A 148 -16.29 -6.30 -1.61
CA PRO A 148 -14.90 -5.90 -1.73
C PRO A 148 -14.01 -7.15 -1.76
N SER A 149 -12.75 -6.99 -2.12
CA SER A 149 -11.86 -8.15 -2.16
C SER A 149 -10.41 -7.78 -1.91
N VAL A 150 -9.66 -8.79 -1.42
CA VAL A 150 -8.20 -8.79 -1.38
C VAL A 150 -7.74 -9.99 -2.20
N ARG A 151 -6.99 -9.73 -3.26
CA ARG A 151 -6.65 -10.74 -4.28
C ARG A 151 -5.15 -10.84 -4.48
N ILE A 152 -4.69 -12.05 -4.79
CA ILE A 152 -3.32 -12.33 -5.21
C ILE A 152 -3.36 -12.70 -6.69
N ALA A 153 -2.59 -12.00 -7.52
CA ALA A 153 -2.47 -12.27 -8.94
C ALA A 153 -1.01 -12.47 -9.34
N ALA A 154 -0.77 -13.31 -10.34
CA ALA A 154 0.53 -13.40 -10.99
C ALA A 154 0.85 -12.08 -11.72
N LEU A 155 2.13 -11.89 -12.10
CA LEU A 155 2.58 -10.69 -12.79
C LEU A 155 1.96 -10.50 -14.19
N ASP A 156 1.34 -11.51 -14.75
CA ASP A 156 0.56 -11.41 -15.99
C ASP A 156 -0.91 -11.01 -15.74
N GLY A 157 -1.27 -10.70 -14.48
CA GLY A 157 -2.62 -10.33 -14.06
C GLY A 157 -3.56 -11.49 -13.74
N THR A 158 -3.14 -12.76 -13.91
CA THR A 158 -4.00 -13.92 -13.62
C THR A 158 -4.19 -14.10 -12.11
N ILE A 159 -5.44 -14.03 -11.63
CA ILE A 159 -5.78 -14.25 -10.22
C ILE A 159 -5.40 -15.66 -9.80
N ARG A 160 -4.66 -15.77 -8.71
CA ARG A 160 -4.22 -17.03 -8.10
C ARG A 160 -5.02 -17.37 -6.85
N ASN A 161 -5.43 -16.36 -6.11
CA ASN A 161 -6.18 -16.53 -4.88
C ASN A 161 -7.00 -15.28 -4.57
N GLU A 162 -8.11 -15.48 -3.86
CA GLU A 162 -8.91 -14.43 -3.26
C GLU A 162 -9.09 -14.76 -1.78
N ILE A 163 -8.84 -13.78 -0.91
CA ILE A 163 -8.86 -13.97 0.54
C ILE A 163 -10.31 -13.94 1.03
N THR A 164 -10.71 -14.93 1.82
CA THR A 164 -12.07 -15.01 2.34
C THR A 164 -12.32 -13.90 3.37
N LEU A 165 -13.33 -13.08 3.11
CA LEU A 165 -13.70 -11.95 3.97
C LEU A 165 -14.52 -12.39 5.18
N PRO A 166 -14.25 -11.79 6.36
CA PRO A 166 -15.22 -11.77 7.46
C PRO A 166 -16.54 -11.12 7.04
N GLU A 167 -17.65 -11.59 7.61
CA GLU A 167 -19.00 -11.14 7.25
C GLU A 167 -19.19 -9.62 7.36
N ARG A 168 -18.50 -8.98 8.31
CA ARG A 168 -18.58 -7.53 8.53
C ARG A 168 -18.07 -6.67 7.36
N TYR A 169 -17.25 -7.24 6.48
CA TYR A 169 -16.69 -6.56 5.30
C TYR A 169 -17.45 -6.84 4.02
N LYS A 170 -18.44 -7.74 4.03
CA LYS A 170 -19.21 -8.07 2.85
C LYS A 170 -20.28 -7.03 2.55
N ALA A 171 -20.61 -6.88 1.28
CA ALA A 171 -21.69 -6.04 0.82
C ALA A 171 -23.04 -6.49 1.40
N THR A 172 -23.88 -5.54 1.80
CA THR A 172 -25.16 -5.83 2.43
C THR A 172 -26.18 -4.71 2.17
N GLU A 173 -27.45 -5.07 2.12
CA GLU A 173 -28.57 -4.11 2.08
C GLU A 173 -28.81 -3.40 3.44
N SER A 174 -28.13 -3.81 4.49
CA SER A 174 -28.31 -3.22 5.82
C SER A 174 -27.87 -1.75 5.83
N SER A 175 -28.71 -0.89 6.38
CA SER A 175 -28.39 0.52 6.65
C SER A 175 -27.55 0.72 7.93
N ALA A 176 -27.42 -0.32 8.77
CA ALA A 176 -26.77 -0.23 10.09
C ALA A 176 -25.56 -1.17 10.24
N PHE A 177 -25.21 -1.94 9.22
CA PHE A 177 -24.15 -2.93 9.28
C PHE A 177 -23.42 -3.03 7.94
N GLY A 178 -22.13 -3.39 7.98
CA GLY A 178 -21.28 -3.58 6.81
C GLY A 178 -20.62 -2.30 6.31
N PRO A 179 -19.92 -2.40 5.18
CA PRO A 179 -19.19 -1.28 4.59
C PRO A 179 -20.11 -0.17 4.07
N ARG A 180 -19.54 1.02 3.94
CA ARG A 180 -20.13 2.12 3.19
C ARG A 180 -19.76 1.99 1.71
N HIS A 181 -20.54 2.58 0.83
CA HIS A 181 -20.18 2.66 -0.59
C HIS A 181 -19.08 3.70 -0.79
N ASN A 182 -18.05 3.40 -1.57
CA ASN A 182 -16.83 4.19 -1.66
C ASN A 182 -16.28 4.52 -0.26
N GLY A 183 -15.76 3.55 0.41
CA GLY A 183 -15.26 3.69 1.78
C GLY A 183 -14.80 2.35 2.35
N VAL A 184 -14.23 1.50 1.47
CA VAL A 184 -13.93 0.12 1.82
C VAL A 184 -12.41 -0.12 1.92
N PHE A 185 -11.85 -1.03 1.14
CA PHE A 185 -10.43 -1.42 1.23
C PHE A 185 -9.57 -0.54 0.32
N GLU A 186 -9.14 0.59 0.86
CA GLU A 186 -8.23 1.51 0.19
C GLU A 186 -6.76 1.14 0.46
N GLY A 187 -6.36 1.07 1.73
CA GLY A 187 -4.96 0.87 2.08
C GLY A 187 -4.53 -0.58 2.18
N LEU A 188 -3.31 -0.86 1.73
CA LEU A 188 -2.71 -2.19 1.75
C LEU A 188 -1.21 -2.11 2.08
N SER A 189 -0.72 -2.97 2.96
CA SER A 189 0.71 -3.06 3.26
C SER A 189 1.15 -4.50 3.51
N LEU A 190 2.39 -4.82 3.17
CA LEU A 190 3.03 -6.01 3.71
C LEU A 190 3.25 -5.84 5.20
N SER A 191 3.13 -6.91 5.99
CA SER A 191 3.52 -6.85 7.39
C SER A 191 5.04 -6.72 7.53
N TYR A 192 5.48 -6.04 8.58
CA TYR A 192 6.91 -5.82 8.85
C TYR A 192 7.72 -7.12 8.94
N ASP A 193 7.13 -8.17 9.49
CA ASP A 193 7.76 -9.49 9.65
C ASP A 193 7.67 -10.38 8.40
N GLY A 194 7.02 -9.92 7.33
CA GLY A 194 6.80 -10.65 6.09
C GLY A 194 5.83 -11.83 6.18
N ASN A 195 5.19 -12.03 7.34
CA ASN A 195 4.30 -13.16 7.60
C ASN A 195 2.83 -12.90 7.23
N GLY A 196 2.50 -11.68 6.81
CA GLY A 196 1.14 -11.32 6.47
C GLY A 196 1.02 -10.00 5.72
N TYR A 197 -0.21 -9.53 5.70
CA TYR A 197 -0.60 -8.28 5.07
C TYR A 197 -1.49 -7.48 6.02
N TRP A 198 -1.50 -6.18 5.86
CA TRP A 198 -2.43 -5.29 6.53
C TRP A 198 -3.30 -4.62 5.48
N VAL A 199 -4.60 -4.56 5.72
CA VAL A 199 -5.57 -3.86 4.88
C VAL A 199 -6.37 -2.88 5.74
N SER A 200 -6.60 -1.66 5.25
CA SER A 200 -7.41 -0.67 5.95
C SER A 200 -8.71 -0.37 5.22
N MET A 201 -9.76 -0.11 6.01
CA MET A 201 -10.95 0.55 5.51
C MET A 201 -10.64 2.03 5.28
N GLU A 202 -11.26 2.66 4.27
CA GLU A 202 -11.24 4.11 4.11
C GLU A 202 -12.12 4.76 5.19
N LEU A 203 -13.34 4.27 5.33
CA LEU A 203 -14.34 4.82 6.24
C LEU A 203 -14.74 3.83 7.34
N PRO A 204 -15.31 4.30 8.47
CA PRO A 204 -15.87 3.43 9.49
C PRO A 204 -16.93 2.49 8.90
N LEU A 205 -16.95 1.23 9.32
CA LEU A 205 -18.12 0.40 9.08
C LEU A 205 -19.36 1.05 9.72
N LYS A 206 -20.54 0.83 9.12
CA LYS A 206 -21.81 1.44 9.59
C LYS A 206 -22.09 1.21 11.07
N GLN A 207 -21.68 0.04 11.58
CA GLN A 207 -21.84 -0.32 13.01
C GLN A 207 -20.73 0.24 13.90
N ASP A 208 -19.61 0.69 13.35
CA ASP A 208 -18.45 1.11 14.14
C ASP A 208 -18.46 2.60 14.50
N GLY A 209 -18.92 3.45 13.60
CA GLY A 209 -18.94 4.90 13.82
C GLY A 209 -19.68 5.66 12.72
N GLU A 210 -19.74 6.97 12.90
CA GLU A 210 -20.24 7.88 11.86
C GLU A 210 -19.11 8.23 10.88
N GLU A 211 -19.46 8.72 9.70
CA GLU A 211 -18.49 9.33 8.78
C GLU A 211 -17.91 10.60 9.41
N PRO A 212 -16.63 10.93 9.13
CA PRO A 212 -16.05 12.19 9.59
C PRO A 212 -16.86 13.40 9.11
N THR A 213 -16.94 14.41 9.95
CA THR A 213 -17.57 15.69 9.64
C THR A 213 -16.59 16.82 9.90
N LEU A 214 -17.00 18.09 9.70
CA LEU A 214 -16.20 19.27 10.06
C LEU A 214 -15.94 19.41 11.57
N LYS A 215 -16.52 18.56 12.38
CA LYS A 215 -16.29 18.48 13.81
C LYS A 215 -15.72 17.13 14.14
N ASP A 216 -14.95 17.06 15.23
CA ASP A 216 -14.51 15.79 15.76
C ASP A 216 -15.70 14.86 15.99
N THR A 217 -15.64 13.70 15.35
CA THR A 217 -16.62 12.62 15.46
C THR A 217 -15.89 11.36 15.85
N GLU A 218 -16.60 10.41 16.49
CA GLU A 218 -16.04 9.07 16.66
C GLU A 218 -16.15 8.35 15.32
N ALA A 219 -15.06 8.37 14.55
CA ALA A 219 -14.94 7.79 13.22
C ALA A 219 -13.81 6.75 13.14
N PRO A 220 -13.88 5.65 13.92
CA PRO A 220 -12.86 4.62 13.93
C PRO A 220 -12.93 3.76 12.68
N VAL A 221 -11.82 3.63 11.96
CA VAL A 221 -11.66 2.65 10.88
C VAL A 221 -10.88 1.44 11.38
N ARG A 222 -11.13 0.27 10.78
CA ARG A 222 -10.40 -0.96 11.08
C ARG A 222 -9.21 -1.10 10.14
N ILE A 223 -8.05 -1.42 10.71
CA ILE A 223 -6.88 -1.92 10.01
C ILE A 223 -6.73 -3.39 10.39
N ALA A 224 -6.87 -4.28 9.43
CA ALA A 224 -6.97 -5.72 9.66
C ALA A 224 -5.72 -6.44 9.14
N TYR A 225 -5.21 -7.37 9.95
CA TYR A 225 -4.13 -8.28 9.57
C TYR A 225 -4.69 -9.50 8.85
N ILE A 226 -3.99 -9.91 7.81
CA ILE A 226 -4.24 -11.13 7.05
C ILE A 226 -3.02 -12.02 7.16
N ASP A 227 -3.17 -13.20 7.73
CA ASP A 227 -2.11 -14.20 7.84
C ASP A 227 -1.82 -14.82 6.46
N LYS A 228 -0.58 -14.73 6.01
CA LYS A 228 -0.15 -15.16 4.69
C LYS A 228 -0.16 -16.68 4.52
N ALA A 229 0.10 -17.44 5.59
CA ALA A 229 0.16 -18.90 5.52
C ALA A 229 -1.23 -19.53 5.41
N THR A 230 -2.24 -18.90 6.03
CA THR A 230 -3.62 -19.39 6.06
C THR A 230 -4.55 -18.63 5.13
N ASN A 231 -4.15 -17.44 4.64
CA ASN A 231 -4.98 -16.49 3.89
C ASN A 231 -6.29 -16.14 4.63
N THR A 232 -6.20 -15.92 5.93
CA THR A 232 -7.33 -15.58 6.79
C THR A 232 -7.12 -14.28 7.52
N PHE A 233 -8.19 -13.53 7.73
CA PHE A 233 -8.19 -12.37 8.61
C PHE A 233 -7.91 -12.80 10.06
N GLY A 234 -7.09 -12.02 10.75
CA GLY A 234 -6.68 -12.23 12.12
C GLY A 234 -6.94 -10.99 12.98
N LYS A 235 -5.88 -10.47 13.60
CA LYS A 235 -5.92 -9.28 14.46
C LYS A 235 -6.46 -8.06 13.69
N GLU A 236 -7.27 -7.25 14.38
CA GLU A 236 -7.71 -5.95 13.89
C GLU A 236 -7.39 -4.86 14.92
N ILE A 237 -7.04 -3.68 14.44
CA ILE A 237 -6.81 -2.50 15.28
C ILE A 237 -7.74 -1.38 14.84
N ALA A 238 -8.14 -0.53 15.78
CA ALA A 238 -8.94 0.65 15.50
C ALA A 238 -8.03 1.87 15.34
N TYR A 239 -8.20 2.61 14.26
CA TYR A 239 -7.57 3.89 13.95
C TYR A 239 -8.64 4.97 13.90
N GLU A 240 -8.39 6.14 14.50
CA GLU A 240 -9.35 7.25 14.52
C GLU A 240 -9.04 8.25 13.43
N LEU A 241 -10.01 8.52 12.54
CA LEU A 241 -9.91 9.57 11.53
C LEU A 241 -9.94 10.97 12.15
N ASP A 242 -9.25 11.92 11.52
CA ASP A 242 -9.44 13.33 11.81
C ASP A 242 -10.79 13.82 11.26
N ALA A 243 -11.21 15.00 11.72
CA ALA A 243 -12.32 15.72 11.11
C ALA A 243 -12.00 16.11 9.66
N VAL A 244 -13.05 16.33 8.86
CA VAL A 244 -12.94 16.95 7.53
C VAL A 244 -12.20 18.27 7.63
N ALA A 245 -11.18 18.47 6.78
CA ALA A 245 -10.25 19.61 6.92
C ALA A 245 -10.88 20.96 6.56
N ARG A 246 -11.77 20.99 5.57
CA ARG A 246 -12.36 22.23 5.02
C ARG A 246 -13.83 22.04 4.70
N PRO A 247 -14.71 23.06 4.88
CA PRO A 247 -16.11 22.95 4.47
C PRO A 247 -16.23 22.98 2.95
N ALA A 248 -17.19 22.23 2.39
CA ALA A 248 -17.53 22.33 0.98
C ALA A 248 -18.04 23.75 0.62
N LEU A 249 -17.70 24.26 -0.55
CA LEU A 249 -18.07 25.59 -1.01
C LEU A 249 -19.26 25.51 -1.99
N LEU A 250 -19.99 26.65 -2.13
CA LEU A 250 -20.94 26.91 -3.21
C LEU A 250 -22.13 25.94 -3.34
N GLY A 251 -22.72 25.52 -2.21
CA GLY A 251 -23.99 24.79 -2.20
C GLY A 251 -23.90 23.33 -2.67
N THR A 252 -22.71 22.84 -2.94
CA THR A 252 -22.39 21.42 -2.99
C THR A 252 -21.96 21.00 -1.60
N THR A 253 -22.55 19.92 -1.06
CA THR A 253 -22.30 19.51 0.33
C THR A 253 -21.52 18.22 0.42
N PHE A 254 -20.67 17.90 -0.57
CA PHE A 254 -19.83 16.73 -0.50
C PHE A 254 -18.49 17.08 0.12
N GLU A 255 -18.24 16.46 1.24
CA GLU A 255 -17.01 16.57 2.00
C GLU A 255 -16.74 15.22 2.69
N LEU A 256 -15.50 14.80 2.72
CA LEU A 256 -15.04 13.51 3.21
C LEU A 256 -13.68 13.65 3.88
N ASN A 257 -13.35 12.72 4.78
CA ASN A 257 -11.97 12.39 5.19
C ASN A 257 -11.88 10.89 5.37
N GLY A 258 -10.86 10.26 4.80
CA GLY A 258 -10.67 8.81 4.85
C GLY A 258 -9.21 8.40 4.91
N VAL A 259 -8.96 7.13 5.26
CA VAL A 259 -7.66 6.50 5.11
C VAL A 259 -7.54 5.97 3.69
N VAL A 260 -6.68 6.56 2.89
CA VAL A 260 -6.50 6.15 1.49
C VAL A 260 -5.32 5.19 1.31
N GLU A 261 -4.35 5.17 2.21
CA GLU A 261 -3.27 4.18 2.13
C GLU A 261 -2.58 3.98 3.48
N ILE A 262 -2.00 2.79 3.67
CA ILE A 262 -1.17 2.43 4.82
C ILE A 262 0.16 1.83 4.37
N LEU A 263 1.22 2.08 5.13
CA LEU A 263 2.55 1.51 4.86
C LEU A 263 3.24 1.12 6.17
N SER A 264 3.44 -0.17 6.39
CA SER A 264 4.14 -0.67 7.58
C SER A 264 5.63 -0.33 7.53
N TYR A 265 6.18 0.25 8.61
CA TYR A 265 7.60 0.57 8.73
C TYR A 265 8.27 -0.05 9.96
N GLY A 266 7.52 -0.81 10.75
CA GLY A 266 7.99 -1.50 11.93
C GLY A 266 6.89 -2.39 12.51
N GLU A 267 7.22 -3.19 13.52
CA GLU A 267 6.24 -4.03 14.18
C GLU A 267 5.11 -3.19 14.78
N ASN A 268 3.86 -3.40 14.33
CA ASN A 268 2.68 -2.61 14.70
C ASN A 268 2.82 -1.09 14.46
N LYS A 269 3.67 -0.68 13.51
CA LYS A 269 3.88 0.74 13.16
C LYS A 269 3.59 0.98 11.69
N PHE A 270 2.84 2.05 11.42
CA PHE A 270 2.38 2.38 10.08
C PHE A 270 2.58 3.87 9.77
N LEU A 271 2.88 4.18 8.53
CA LEU A 271 2.47 5.43 7.93
C LEU A 271 1.03 5.26 7.48
N VAL A 272 0.19 6.24 7.77
CA VAL A 272 -1.21 6.28 7.33
C VAL A 272 -1.42 7.58 6.59
N VAL A 273 -1.96 7.49 5.39
CA VAL A 273 -2.33 8.66 4.59
C VAL A 273 -3.81 8.92 4.80
N GLU A 274 -4.14 10.09 5.35
CA GLU A 274 -5.51 10.61 5.37
C GLU A 274 -5.67 11.64 4.25
N ARG A 275 -6.72 11.50 3.46
CA ARG A 275 -7.13 12.45 2.45
C ARG A 275 -8.50 13.00 2.79
N SER A 276 -8.56 14.30 3.02
CA SER A 276 -9.81 15.03 3.14
C SER A 276 -10.13 15.74 1.83
N PHE A 277 -11.32 15.54 1.33
CA PHE A 277 -11.82 16.19 0.11
C PHE A 277 -13.04 17.06 0.41
N SER A 278 -13.10 18.24 -0.23
CA SER A 278 -14.24 19.13 -0.13
C SER A 278 -14.49 19.82 -1.45
N THR A 279 -15.74 19.76 -1.94
CA THR A 279 -16.11 20.32 -3.24
C THR A 279 -16.07 21.83 -3.31
N GLY A 280 -15.81 22.36 -4.51
CA GLY A 280 -15.93 23.79 -4.83
C GLY A 280 -14.63 24.59 -4.80
N TYR A 281 -13.50 23.99 -4.47
CA TYR A 281 -12.18 24.65 -4.41
C TYR A 281 -11.48 24.59 -5.77
N ALA A 282 -10.84 25.70 -6.15
CA ALA A 282 -10.06 25.79 -7.39
C ALA A 282 -8.72 25.01 -7.29
N ASP A 283 -8.27 24.70 -6.09
CA ASP A 283 -7.05 23.95 -5.79
C ASP A 283 -7.24 22.42 -5.73
N GLY A 284 -8.32 21.91 -6.33
CA GLY A 284 -8.68 20.48 -6.35
C GLY A 284 -9.48 20.03 -5.12
N GLY A 285 -9.51 20.81 -4.02
CA GLY A 285 -10.30 20.50 -2.83
C GLY A 285 -9.69 19.51 -1.85
N ASN A 286 -8.56 18.89 -2.18
CA ASN A 286 -7.89 17.92 -1.31
C ASN A 286 -7.00 18.58 -0.26
N THR A 287 -6.97 17.93 0.91
CA THR A 287 -6.00 18.14 1.99
C THR A 287 -5.47 16.78 2.39
N VAL A 288 -4.17 16.56 2.24
CA VAL A 288 -3.55 15.26 2.47
C VAL A 288 -2.54 15.37 3.61
N LYS A 289 -2.58 14.39 4.50
CA LYS A 289 -1.68 14.29 5.65
C LYS A 289 -1.13 12.88 5.79
N ILE A 290 0.12 12.78 6.21
CA ILE A 290 0.76 11.51 6.58
C ILE A 290 0.93 11.48 8.09
N TYR A 291 0.46 10.41 8.71
CA TYR A 291 0.61 10.16 10.14
C TYR A 291 1.55 9.01 10.42
N LYS A 292 2.37 9.14 11.44
CA LYS A 292 3.02 8.00 12.11
C LYS A 292 2.03 7.42 13.10
N VAL A 293 1.76 6.12 12.95
CA VAL A 293 0.81 5.38 13.79
C VAL A 293 1.54 4.29 14.56
N ASP A 294 1.29 4.21 15.85
CA ASP A 294 1.79 3.15 16.73
C ASP A 294 0.61 2.37 17.33
N ALA A 295 0.48 1.14 16.93
CA ALA A 295 -0.54 0.20 17.37
C ALA A 295 -0.01 -0.84 18.37
N THR A 296 1.20 -0.64 18.93
CA THR A 296 1.82 -1.60 19.88
C THR A 296 0.92 -1.89 21.08
N ASN A 297 0.23 -0.87 21.58
CA ASN A 297 -0.67 -0.98 22.73
C ASN A 297 -2.16 -0.99 22.34
N ALA A 298 -2.48 -1.04 21.04
CA ALA A 298 -3.85 -1.07 20.58
C ALA A 298 -4.52 -2.41 20.93
N THR A 299 -5.80 -2.34 21.30
CA THR A 299 -6.60 -3.54 21.54
C THR A 299 -6.84 -4.28 20.23
N ASP A 300 -6.70 -5.61 20.24
CA ASP A 300 -7.23 -6.43 19.16
C ASP A 300 -8.77 -6.39 19.20
N VAL A 301 -9.35 -5.75 18.20
CA VAL A 301 -10.80 -5.56 18.08
C VAL A 301 -11.47 -6.56 17.13
N SER A 302 -10.76 -7.57 16.66
CA SER A 302 -11.26 -8.57 15.70
C SER A 302 -12.51 -9.32 16.19
N THR A 303 -12.65 -9.48 17.51
CA THR A 303 -13.81 -10.15 18.13
C THR A 303 -14.98 -9.22 18.43
N LEU A 304 -14.82 -7.90 18.23
CA LEU A 304 -15.88 -6.93 18.47
C LEU A 304 -16.74 -6.77 17.20
N GLU A 305 -18.02 -7.09 17.31
CA GLU A 305 -18.99 -6.90 16.21
C GLU A 305 -19.23 -5.43 15.88
N THR A 306 -19.10 -4.54 16.87
CA THR A 306 -19.23 -3.09 16.74
C THR A 306 -18.19 -2.39 17.62
N LEU A 307 -17.63 -1.30 17.13
CA LEU A 307 -16.76 -0.43 17.92
C LEU A 307 -17.53 0.66 18.65
N LYS A 308 -18.70 1.07 18.13
CA LYS A 308 -19.54 2.10 18.72
C LYS A 308 -19.97 1.71 20.13
N GLY A 309 -19.55 2.50 21.13
CA GLY A 309 -19.84 2.26 22.53
C GLY A 309 -19.04 1.12 23.19
N ALA A 310 -18.15 0.44 22.47
CA ALA A 310 -17.26 -0.56 23.03
C ALA A 310 -16.07 0.10 23.78
N THR A 311 -15.44 -0.67 24.67
CA THR A 311 -14.22 -0.22 25.38
C THR A 311 -13.00 -0.89 24.74
N TYR A 312 -12.12 -0.10 24.14
CA TYR A 312 -10.87 -0.55 23.55
C TYR A 312 -9.85 0.60 23.50
N THR A 313 -8.60 0.25 23.30
CA THR A 313 -7.51 1.22 23.09
C THR A 313 -7.26 1.33 21.58
N LYS A 314 -7.42 2.54 21.03
CA LYS A 314 -7.10 2.87 19.63
C LYS A 314 -5.59 2.90 19.42
N ALA A 315 -5.13 2.74 18.19
CA ALA A 315 -3.77 3.09 17.80
C ALA A 315 -3.53 4.60 18.04
N THR A 316 -2.31 4.95 18.45
CA THR A 316 -1.93 6.35 18.60
C THR A 316 -1.38 6.89 17.28
N LYS A 317 -1.67 8.16 16.96
CA LYS A 317 -1.15 8.81 15.75
C LYS A 317 -0.44 10.11 16.07
N THR A 318 0.57 10.44 15.27
CA THR A 318 1.32 11.70 15.31
C THR A 318 1.49 12.20 13.89
N LEU A 319 1.13 13.44 13.62
CA LEU A 319 1.32 14.06 12.31
C LEU A 319 2.80 14.04 11.93
N LEU A 320 3.11 13.46 10.76
CA LEU A 320 4.45 13.43 10.20
C LEU A 320 4.63 14.50 9.11
N PHE A 321 3.65 14.62 8.22
CA PHE A 321 3.70 15.57 7.10
C PHE A 321 2.30 16.09 6.76
N ASP A 322 2.20 17.38 6.47
CA ASP A 322 0.99 18.03 5.99
C ASP A 322 1.30 18.68 4.64
N PHE A 323 0.65 18.28 3.57
CA PHE A 323 0.90 18.79 2.22
C PHE A 323 0.56 20.28 2.08
N GLU A 324 -0.19 20.86 3.00
CA GLU A 324 -0.46 22.30 3.01
C GLU A 324 0.83 23.14 3.09
N ILE A 325 1.88 22.61 3.75
CA ILE A 325 3.16 23.34 3.92
C ILE A 325 3.98 23.46 2.63
N VAL A 326 3.65 22.67 1.61
CA VAL A 326 4.32 22.66 0.30
C VAL A 326 3.39 22.97 -0.86
N ARG A 327 2.11 23.26 -0.60
CA ARG A 327 1.09 23.49 -1.62
C ARG A 327 1.52 24.53 -2.65
N ASP A 328 2.16 25.60 -2.22
CA ASP A 328 2.67 26.67 -3.10
C ASP A 328 3.89 26.29 -3.95
N GLN A 329 4.48 25.12 -3.71
CA GLN A 329 5.57 24.55 -4.49
C GLN A 329 5.08 23.54 -5.55
N LEU A 330 3.78 23.16 -5.47
CA LEU A 330 3.18 22.18 -6.38
C LEU A 330 2.58 22.86 -7.61
N THR A 331 2.48 22.12 -8.70
CA THR A 331 1.85 22.56 -9.95
C THR A 331 0.43 23.05 -9.67
N GLU A 332 0.11 24.26 -10.15
CA GLU A 332 -1.20 24.91 -9.94
C GLU A 332 -1.60 25.08 -8.46
N ASN A 333 -0.65 25.02 -7.53
CA ASN A 333 -0.85 24.93 -6.08
C ASN A 333 -1.83 23.83 -5.69
N MET A 334 -1.81 22.72 -6.41
CA MET A 334 -2.73 21.60 -6.26
C MET A 334 -2.08 20.45 -5.50
N VAL A 335 -2.63 20.11 -4.35
CA VAL A 335 -2.49 18.77 -3.77
C VAL A 335 -3.62 17.97 -4.38
N ASP A 336 -3.29 17.06 -5.29
CA ASP A 336 -4.33 16.28 -5.97
C ASP A 336 -4.75 15.06 -5.12
N ASN A 337 -5.51 14.18 -5.68
CA ASN A 337 -6.10 13.01 -5.07
C ASN A 337 -5.02 11.95 -4.74
N ILE A 338 -4.10 12.27 -3.81
CA ILE A 338 -3.02 11.36 -3.43
C ILE A 338 -3.61 10.17 -2.68
N GLU A 339 -3.39 8.97 -3.21
CA GLU A 339 -3.92 7.71 -2.68
C GLU A 339 -2.84 6.66 -2.44
N GLY A 340 -1.78 6.63 -3.24
CA GLY A 340 -0.72 5.63 -3.08
C GLY A 340 0.52 6.17 -2.37
N ILE A 341 1.14 5.35 -1.50
CA ILE A 341 2.45 5.62 -0.87
C ILE A 341 3.28 4.36 -0.80
N THR A 342 4.58 4.47 -1.08
CA THR A 342 5.54 3.37 -0.90
C THR A 342 6.95 3.86 -0.59
N PHE A 343 7.75 3.00 0.05
CA PHE A 343 9.19 3.23 0.14
C PHE A 343 9.84 2.99 -1.21
N GLY A 344 10.67 3.94 -1.64
CA GLY A 344 11.49 3.80 -2.83
C GLY A 344 12.93 3.38 -2.50
N PRO A 345 13.84 3.50 -3.46
CA PRO A 345 15.25 3.20 -3.28
C PRO A 345 15.92 4.14 -2.27
N ILE A 346 17.05 3.70 -1.73
CA ILE A 346 17.94 4.57 -0.97
C ILE A 346 18.57 5.57 -1.94
N LEU A 347 18.50 6.84 -1.57
CA LEU A 347 19.10 7.94 -2.33
C LEU A 347 20.63 7.96 -2.17
N GLU A 348 21.32 8.69 -3.05
CA GLU A 348 22.80 8.77 -3.02
C GLU A 348 23.36 9.34 -1.70
N ASN A 349 22.58 10.19 -1.03
CA ASN A 349 22.92 10.73 0.29
C ASN A 349 22.70 9.75 1.47
N GLY A 350 22.22 8.53 1.19
CA GLY A 350 21.98 7.47 2.18
C GLY A 350 20.57 7.49 2.80
N ASN A 351 19.77 8.50 2.53
CA ASN A 351 18.39 8.58 3.01
C ASN A 351 17.44 7.73 2.13
N ARG A 352 16.35 7.27 2.70
CA ARG A 352 15.33 6.50 1.97
C ARG A 352 14.33 7.44 1.32
N SER A 353 13.99 7.16 0.07
CA SER A 353 12.89 7.84 -0.61
C SER A 353 11.54 7.29 -0.18
N LEU A 354 10.53 8.17 -0.20
CA LEU A 354 9.13 7.85 -0.02
C LEU A 354 8.39 8.47 -1.21
N VAL A 355 7.72 7.64 -2.01
CA VAL A 355 7.06 8.08 -3.24
C VAL A 355 5.56 7.93 -3.09
N LEU A 356 4.85 9.00 -3.46
CA LEU A 356 3.39 9.01 -3.48
C LEU A 356 2.89 9.24 -4.91
N VAL A 357 1.69 8.77 -5.19
CA VAL A 357 1.00 8.96 -6.46
C VAL A 357 -0.43 9.43 -6.22
N ALA A 358 -0.92 10.28 -7.13
CA ALA A 358 -2.30 10.73 -7.11
C ALA A 358 -3.11 10.08 -8.22
N ASP A 359 -4.32 9.68 -7.89
CA ASP A 359 -5.34 9.30 -8.84
C ASP A 359 -5.90 10.56 -9.53
N ASN A 360 -5.80 10.61 -10.84
CA ASN A 360 -6.35 11.71 -11.62
C ASN A 360 -7.80 11.49 -12.05
N ASN A 361 -8.48 10.43 -11.55
CA ASN A 361 -9.87 10.07 -11.91
C ASN A 361 -10.12 10.14 -13.43
N PHE A 362 -9.10 9.96 -14.26
CA PHE A 362 -9.13 10.22 -15.71
C PHE A 362 -9.70 11.60 -16.06
N SER A 363 -9.60 12.57 -15.16
CA SER A 363 -10.21 13.91 -15.25
C SER A 363 -11.73 13.88 -15.53
N ALA A 364 -12.43 12.88 -14.98
CA ALA A 364 -13.86 12.67 -15.21
C ALA A 364 -14.75 13.78 -14.62
N PHE A 365 -14.28 14.44 -13.56
CA PHE A 365 -15.05 15.46 -12.83
C PHE A 365 -14.53 16.86 -13.07
N ILE A 366 -13.25 17.06 -12.88
CA ILE A 366 -12.46 18.29 -13.10
C ILE A 366 -11.10 17.88 -13.65
N PRO A 367 -10.33 18.78 -14.27
CA PRO A 367 -8.93 18.47 -14.59
C PRO A 367 -8.16 18.11 -13.34
N GLN A 368 -7.53 16.94 -13.34
CA GLN A 368 -6.70 16.41 -12.27
C GLN A 368 -5.35 15.96 -12.84
N LEU A 369 -4.35 15.83 -11.97
CA LEU A 369 -2.97 15.59 -12.33
C LEU A 369 -2.58 14.13 -12.05
N ASN A 370 -1.87 13.50 -12.97
CA ASN A 370 -1.09 12.29 -12.64
C ASN A 370 0.16 12.76 -11.86
N GLN A 371 -0.01 13.04 -10.57
CA GLN A 371 0.98 13.67 -9.71
C GLN A 371 1.80 12.59 -9.00
N PHE A 372 3.11 12.68 -9.11
CA PHE A 372 4.08 11.87 -8.37
C PHE A 372 4.84 12.79 -7.43
N ILE A 373 4.89 12.45 -6.16
CA ILE A 373 5.59 13.22 -5.13
C ILE A 373 6.75 12.42 -4.59
N LEU A 374 7.91 13.03 -4.50
CA LEU A 374 9.07 12.49 -3.81
C LEU A 374 9.25 13.20 -2.47
N LEU A 375 9.21 12.41 -1.40
CA LEU A 375 9.68 12.82 -0.08
C LEU A 375 10.95 12.06 0.27
N GLU A 376 11.78 12.65 1.10
CA GLU A 376 12.99 12.06 1.67
C GLU A 376 12.78 11.84 3.16
N ILE A 377 13.10 10.64 3.66
CA ILE A 377 13.03 10.31 5.07
C ILE A 377 14.32 10.72 5.75
N LEU A 378 14.22 11.58 6.75
CA LEU A 378 15.32 12.04 7.60
C LEU A 378 15.31 11.25 8.91
N ASN A 379 16.51 10.75 9.31
CA ASN A 379 16.71 9.93 10.51
C ASN A 379 17.22 10.75 11.69
#